data_d1815ea1e53858a65384abb875533daa
#
_entry.id   d1815ea1e53858a65384abb875533daa
#
_cell.length_a   1.000
_cell.length_b   1.000
_cell.length_c   1.000
_cell.angle_alpha   90.00
_cell.angle_beta   90.00
_cell.angle_gamma   90.00
#
_symmetry.space_group_name_H-M   'P 1'
#
loop_
_entity.id
_entity.type
_entity.pdbx_description
1 polymer ?
#
loop_
_entity_poly.entity_id
_entity_poly.type
_entity_poly.pdbx_seq_one_letter_code
_entity_poly.pdbx_strand_id
1 'polypeptide(L)'
;KGKKQNPNNPIGWAISQLATDKERETVSHAMMYLKSLGYNISTLIHDGFLVQDLNVKEDHLRDAEARVFEATGFRIELVRKPLDDFNREEVFGPEPDSEEEEDDGVGGDKQNALLFLNWMTEQGHRFVRQRSGSKEIWWYNPEDGVYTLNETLSGLRIFMGACTLLDEAYTCMTRNQDNLKAQFRELIPIDEDLFEKMFQSTYRKLAFQNGVYDFEKKKLVDFSSEYFFTFKAPVALRLKGNEALEKLVYQKLFLDVFGDPEVNGDGTLNYSEKKDEKALYYKKILARAIAGEIYDKNFFIVIGDGNSGKGTNTDGLVGAFGNFTDNVNAGSFS
;
A
#
# COMPACT_ATOMS: atom_id res chain seq x y z
N LYS A 1 7.42 -10.96 -2.65
CA LYS A 1 7.83 -9.53 -2.48
C LYS A 1 9.11 -9.55 -1.65
N GLY A 2 10.29 -9.31 -2.27
CA GLY A 2 11.56 -9.28 -1.54
C GLY A 2 11.56 -8.11 -0.55
N LYS A 3 11.85 -8.41 0.72
CA LYS A 3 12.02 -7.35 1.74
C LYS A 3 13.19 -6.47 1.32
N LYS A 4 13.01 -5.15 1.29
CA LYS A 4 14.08 -4.20 0.96
C LYS A 4 15.22 -4.33 1.97
N GLN A 5 16.44 -4.42 1.47
CA GLN A 5 17.66 -4.45 2.28
C GLN A 5 17.73 -3.18 3.14
N ASN A 6 18.05 -3.34 4.44
CA ASN A 6 18.28 -2.17 5.30
C ASN A 6 19.65 -1.56 4.96
N PRO A 7 19.71 -0.36 4.40
CA PRO A 7 20.97 0.26 3.97
C PRO A 7 21.93 0.57 5.13
N ASN A 8 21.40 0.70 6.35
CA ASN A 8 22.20 1.05 7.55
C ASN A 8 22.83 -0.17 8.23
N ASN A 9 22.35 -1.38 7.98
CA ASN A 9 22.91 -2.62 8.53
C ASN A 9 22.64 -3.82 7.58
N PRO A 10 23.36 -3.93 6.48
CA PRO A 10 23.14 -4.99 5.50
C PRO A 10 23.48 -6.39 6.02
N ILE A 11 24.50 -6.48 6.91
CA ILE A 11 24.92 -7.76 7.50
C ILE A 11 23.87 -8.24 8.50
N GLY A 12 23.41 -7.39 9.41
CA GLY A 12 22.37 -7.73 10.37
C GLY A 12 21.04 -8.09 9.67
N TRP A 13 20.70 -7.40 8.59
CA TRP A 13 19.55 -7.75 7.76
C TRP A 13 19.70 -9.14 7.11
N ALA A 14 20.87 -9.45 6.52
CA ALA A 14 21.14 -10.74 5.91
C ALA A 14 21.07 -11.89 6.93
N ILE A 15 21.63 -11.70 8.11
CA ILE A 15 21.56 -12.69 9.22
C ILE A 15 20.10 -12.90 9.65
N SER A 16 19.32 -11.84 9.82
CA SER A 16 17.90 -11.94 10.18
C SER A 16 17.09 -12.68 9.11
N GLN A 17 17.34 -12.45 7.81
CA GLN A 17 16.67 -13.17 6.74
C GLN A 17 17.04 -14.66 6.76
N LEU A 18 18.32 -14.97 6.91
CA LEU A 18 18.82 -16.36 6.99
C LEU A 18 18.19 -17.10 8.19
N ALA A 19 18.10 -16.45 9.35
CA ALA A 19 17.45 -17.00 10.54
C ALA A 19 15.96 -17.29 10.27
N THR A 20 15.22 -16.32 9.72
CA THR A 20 13.80 -16.49 9.39
C THR A 20 13.56 -17.59 8.36
N ASP A 21 14.44 -17.73 7.36
CA ASP A 21 14.31 -18.78 6.36
C ASP A 21 14.58 -20.16 6.99
N LYS A 22 15.55 -20.24 7.90
CA LYS A 22 15.84 -21.48 8.64
C LYS A 22 14.76 -21.87 9.62
N GLU A 23 14.17 -20.91 10.33
CA GLU A 23 12.96 -21.15 11.16
C GLU A 23 11.81 -21.72 10.33
N ARG A 24 11.51 -21.11 9.19
CA ARG A 24 10.46 -21.60 8.28
C ARG A 24 10.74 -22.99 7.75
N GLU A 25 11.97 -23.29 7.33
CA GLU A 25 12.38 -24.61 6.89
C GLU A 25 12.15 -25.64 7.98
N THR A 26 12.60 -25.33 9.21
CA THR A 26 12.49 -26.18 10.40
C THR A 26 11.03 -26.50 10.74
N VAL A 27 10.18 -25.46 10.84
CA VAL A 27 8.75 -25.62 11.16
C VAL A 27 8.01 -26.36 10.04
N SER A 28 8.39 -26.13 8.77
CA SER A 28 7.80 -26.81 7.62
C SER A 28 8.04 -28.32 7.65
N HIS A 29 9.22 -28.80 8.05
CA HIS A 29 9.51 -30.23 8.17
C HIS A 29 8.63 -30.89 9.23
N ALA A 30 8.46 -30.28 10.42
CA ALA A 30 7.57 -30.78 11.47
C ALA A 30 6.12 -30.85 10.98
N MET A 31 5.65 -29.77 10.34
CA MET A 31 4.30 -29.68 9.80
C MET A 31 4.02 -30.73 8.73
N MET A 32 4.94 -30.94 7.78
CA MET A 32 4.79 -31.92 6.71
C MET A 32 4.73 -33.35 7.28
N TYR A 33 5.54 -33.65 8.27
CA TYR A 33 5.52 -34.96 8.91
C TYR A 33 4.18 -35.21 9.63
N LEU A 34 3.72 -34.30 10.47
CA LEU A 34 2.44 -34.45 11.16
C LEU A 34 1.27 -34.53 10.16
N LYS A 35 1.32 -33.77 9.08
CA LYS A 35 0.32 -33.86 8.01
C LYS A 35 0.34 -35.24 7.32
N SER A 36 1.51 -35.87 7.15
CA SER A 36 1.62 -37.22 6.59
C SER A 36 1.00 -38.30 7.49
N LEU A 37 0.87 -38.06 8.80
CA LEU A 37 0.19 -38.91 9.76
C LEU A 37 -1.32 -38.67 9.82
N GLY A 38 -1.84 -37.74 8.99
CA GLY A 38 -3.27 -37.44 8.87
C GLY A 38 -3.78 -36.32 9.78
N TYR A 39 -2.89 -35.61 10.49
CA TYR A 39 -3.31 -34.45 11.28
C TYR A 39 -3.69 -33.27 10.39
N ASN A 40 -4.79 -32.59 10.75
CA ASN A 40 -5.28 -31.43 10.02
C ASN A 40 -4.57 -30.15 10.50
N ILE A 41 -3.61 -29.69 9.71
CA ILE A 41 -2.81 -28.50 10.01
C ILE A 41 -3.32 -27.33 9.18
N SER A 42 -3.79 -26.26 9.84
CA SER A 42 -4.51 -25.18 9.20
C SER A 42 -3.63 -23.97 8.86
N THR A 43 -2.71 -23.57 9.73
CA THR A 43 -2.01 -22.29 9.56
C THR A 43 -0.62 -22.33 10.17
N LEU A 44 0.36 -21.78 9.47
CA LEU A 44 1.70 -21.51 9.97
C LEU A 44 1.69 -20.14 10.69
N ILE A 45 2.16 -20.10 11.94
CA ILE A 45 2.25 -18.87 12.75
C ILE A 45 3.68 -18.72 13.22
N HIS A 46 4.39 -17.70 12.74
CA HIS A 46 5.77 -17.38 13.12
C HIS A 46 6.68 -18.63 13.28
N ASP A 47 6.87 -19.09 14.50
CA ASP A 47 7.69 -20.22 14.93
C ASP A 47 6.89 -21.50 15.22
N GLY A 48 5.59 -21.54 14.86
CA GLY A 48 4.69 -22.63 15.12
C GLY A 48 3.62 -22.84 14.06
N PHE A 49 2.69 -23.78 14.33
CA PHE A 49 1.54 -24.04 13.47
C PHE A 49 0.31 -24.51 14.27
N LEU A 50 -0.86 -24.24 13.73
CA LEU A 50 -2.12 -24.66 14.32
C LEU A 50 -2.52 -26.06 13.82
N VAL A 51 -2.82 -26.96 14.76
CA VAL A 51 -3.38 -28.27 14.49
C VAL A 51 -4.83 -28.27 14.98
N GLN A 52 -5.77 -28.65 14.13
CA GLN A 52 -7.20 -28.70 14.49
C GLN A 52 -7.55 -29.90 15.37
N ASP A 53 -6.68 -30.90 15.42
CA ASP A 53 -6.87 -32.09 16.20
C ASP A 53 -6.42 -31.92 17.67
N LEU A 54 -7.33 -32.06 18.61
CA LEU A 54 -7.06 -31.89 20.03
C LEU A 54 -6.12 -32.97 20.62
N ASN A 55 -5.94 -34.12 19.93
CA ASN A 55 -5.24 -35.30 20.43
C ASN A 55 -4.02 -35.69 19.59
N VAL A 56 -3.13 -34.76 19.31
CA VAL A 56 -1.83 -35.12 18.72
C VAL A 56 -1.06 -35.97 19.72
N LYS A 57 -0.61 -37.20 19.32
CA LYS A 57 0.13 -38.09 20.21
C LYS A 57 1.52 -37.53 20.50
N GLU A 58 1.96 -37.66 21.75
CA GLU A 58 3.27 -37.19 22.19
C GLU A 58 4.41 -37.83 21.40
N ASP A 59 4.31 -39.12 21.12
CA ASP A 59 5.30 -39.84 20.32
C ASP A 59 5.45 -39.25 18.92
N HIS A 60 4.34 -38.81 18.31
CA HIS A 60 4.39 -38.17 16.99
C HIS A 60 5.05 -36.78 17.01
N LEU A 61 4.97 -36.06 18.14
CA LEU A 61 5.70 -34.79 18.31
C LEU A 61 7.21 -35.07 18.42
N ARG A 62 7.61 -36.08 19.20
CA ARG A 62 9.03 -36.47 19.35
C ARG A 62 9.62 -36.99 18.04
N ASP A 63 8.84 -37.76 17.28
CA ASP A 63 9.27 -38.19 15.93
C ASP A 63 9.40 -37.02 14.97
N ALA A 64 8.51 -36.01 15.04
CA ALA A 64 8.63 -34.79 14.26
C ALA A 64 9.90 -34.03 14.59
N GLU A 65 10.25 -33.87 15.87
CA GLU A 65 11.48 -33.24 16.34
C GLU A 65 12.73 -34.00 15.81
N ALA A 66 12.72 -35.32 15.88
CA ALA A 66 13.83 -36.14 15.36
C ALA A 66 14.02 -35.95 13.85
N ARG A 67 12.93 -35.94 13.08
CA ARG A 67 12.97 -35.73 11.63
C ARG A 67 13.42 -34.31 11.25
N VAL A 68 13.04 -33.32 12.01
CA VAL A 68 13.55 -31.94 11.84
C VAL A 68 15.04 -31.91 12.05
N PHE A 69 15.53 -32.58 13.10
CA PHE A 69 16.98 -32.67 13.35
C PHE A 69 17.74 -33.38 12.24
N GLU A 70 17.21 -34.49 11.73
CA GLU A 70 17.80 -35.23 10.60
C GLU A 70 17.86 -34.36 9.34
N ALA A 71 16.82 -33.60 9.05
CA ALA A 71 16.71 -32.80 7.83
C ALA A 71 17.49 -31.49 7.89
N THR A 72 17.55 -30.83 9.03
CA THR A 72 18.06 -29.46 9.16
C THR A 72 19.29 -29.31 10.05
N GLY A 73 19.57 -30.31 10.90
CA GLY A 73 20.60 -30.24 11.95
C GLY A 73 20.21 -29.41 13.18
N PHE A 74 19.01 -28.82 13.21
CA PHE A 74 18.53 -28.04 14.32
C PHE A 74 17.70 -28.90 15.30
N ARG A 75 17.96 -28.73 16.57
CA ARG A 75 17.15 -29.33 17.64
C ARG A 75 16.03 -28.35 18.00
N ILE A 76 14.80 -28.82 17.92
CA ILE A 76 13.62 -28.06 18.34
C ILE A 76 12.88 -28.86 19.42
N GLU A 77 12.05 -28.20 20.18
CA GLU A 77 11.08 -28.78 21.08
C GLU A 77 9.67 -28.32 20.66
N LEU A 78 8.80 -29.28 20.38
CA LEU A 78 7.39 -29.02 20.03
C LEU A 78 6.55 -29.07 21.29
N VAL A 79 6.07 -27.93 21.72
CA VAL A 79 5.23 -27.80 22.92
C VAL A 79 3.80 -27.53 22.50
N ARG A 80 2.85 -28.24 23.11
CA ARG A 80 1.43 -27.96 22.93
C ARG A 80 1.04 -26.74 23.75
N LYS A 81 0.37 -25.81 23.07
CA LYS A 81 -0.33 -24.71 23.74
C LYS A 81 -1.80 -24.78 23.31
N PRO A 82 -2.72 -25.26 24.15
CA PRO A 82 -4.15 -25.20 23.88
C PRO A 82 -4.55 -23.76 23.65
N LEU A 83 -5.39 -23.53 22.64
CA LEU A 83 -5.90 -22.17 22.34
C LEU A 83 -6.75 -21.61 23.49
N ASP A 84 -7.36 -22.51 24.29
CA ASP A 84 -8.21 -22.15 25.42
C ASP A 84 -7.43 -21.84 26.70
N ASP A 85 -6.14 -22.24 26.76
CA ASP A 85 -5.20 -21.90 27.82
C ASP A 85 -4.33 -20.70 27.47
N PHE A 86 -4.90 -19.77 26.74
CA PHE A 86 -4.25 -18.48 26.55
C PHE A 86 -4.21 -17.75 27.89
N ASN A 87 -3.20 -18.11 28.69
CA ASN A 87 -2.99 -17.42 29.96
C ASN A 87 -2.41 -16.05 29.64
N ARG A 88 -3.28 -15.05 29.68
CA ARG A 88 -2.95 -13.65 29.43
C ARG A 88 -1.76 -13.20 30.31
N GLU A 89 -1.65 -13.74 31.52
CA GLU A 89 -0.58 -13.40 32.46
C GLU A 89 0.81 -13.91 32.01
N GLU A 90 0.87 -15.10 31.37
CA GLU A 90 2.15 -15.61 30.83
C GLU A 90 2.67 -14.83 29.63
N VAL A 91 1.76 -14.27 28.83
CA VAL A 91 2.14 -13.56 27.59
C VAL A 91 2.34 -12.06 27.84
N PHE A 92 1.60 -11.47 28.78
CA PHE A 92 1.60 -10.03 29.03
C PHE A 92 2.08 -9.64 30.44
N GLY A 93 2.48 -10.63 31.27
CA GLY A 93 2.81 -10.43 32.67
C GLY A 93 1.57 -10.38 33.57
N PRO A 94 1.73 -10.48 34.91
CA PRO A 94 0.64 -10.35 35.84
C PRO A 94 -0.08 -9.01 35.66
N GLU A 95 -1.41 -9.06 35.65
CA GLU A 95 -2.17 -7.81 35.74
C GLU A 95 -1.71 -7.10 37.02
N PRO A 96 -1.41 -5.81 36.97
CA PRO A 96 -1.17 -5.04 38.18
C PRO A 96 -2.41 -5.22 39.05
N ASP A 97 -2.19 -5.59 40.32
CA ASP A 97 -3.27 -5.79 41.33
C ASP A 97 -4.28 -4.67 41.13
N SER A 98 -5.47 -5.06 40.71
CA SER A 98 -6.61 -4.17 40.64
C SER A 98 -7.02 -3.90 42.10
N GLU A 99 -6.38 -2.91 42.71
CA GLU A 99 -7.13 -2.13 43.68
C GLU A 99 -8.33 -1.58 42.91
N GLU A 100 -9.50 -1.99 43.33
CA GLU A 100 -10.80 -1.48 42.83
C GLU A 100 -10.85 0.03 43.07
N GLU A 101 -10.18 0.77 42.21
CA GLU A 101 -10.63 2.11 41.90
C GLU A 101 -11.65 1.89 40.78
N GLU A 102 -12.94 1.97 41.16
CA GLU A 102 -14.04 2.31 40.27
C GLU A 102 -13.66 3.64 39.62
N ASP A 103 -12.78 3.60 38.63
CA ASP A 103 -12.58 4.71 37.71
C ASP A 103 -12.85 4.23 36.29
N ASP A 104 -13.76 4.90 35.69
CA ASP A 104 -14.27 4.86 34.35
C ASP A 104 -13.21 4.87 33.21
N GLY A 105 -12.06 4.24 33.37
CA GLY A 105 -10.93 4.28 32.44
C GLY A 105 -11.31 4.00 30.98
N VAL A 106 -12.28 3.11 30.75
CA VAL A 106 -12.82 2.86 29.41
C VAL A 106 -13.62 4.06 28.89
N GLY A 107 -14.32 4.80 29.79
CA GLY A 107 -15.00 6.06 29.47
C GLY A 107 -13.99 7.14 29.08
N GLY A 108 -12.90 7.25 29.83
CA GLY A 108 -11.85 8.24 29.60
C GLY A 108 -11.12 8.04 28.27
N ASP A 109 -10.68 6.83 27.96
CA ASP A 109 -10.00 6.52 26.70
C ASP A 109 -10.88 6.79 25.47
N LYS A 110 -12.15 6.41 25.54
CA LYS A 110 -13.12 6.66 24.46
C LYS A 110 -13.39 8.15 24.26
N GLN A 111 -13.52 8.90 25.36
CA GLN A 111 -13.74 10.34 25.31
C GLN A 111 -12.51 11.07 24.74
N ASN A 112 -11.31 10.71 25.17
CA ASN A 112 -10.06 11.24 24.62
C ASN A 112 -9.88 10.88 23.13
N ALA A 113 -10.26 9.66 22.72
CA ALA A 113 -10.24 9.27 21.31
C ALA A 113 -11.21 10.11 20.47
N LEU A 114 -12.39 10.42 20.99
CA LEU A 114 -13.36 11.28 20.32
C LEU A 114 -12.86 12.72 20.21
N LEU A 115 -12.31 13.28 21.29
CA LEU A 115 -11.70 14.61 21.27
C LEU A 115 -10.57 14.68 20.24
N PHE A 116 -9.71 13.67 20.20
CA PHE A 116 -8.61 13.60 19.27
C PHE A 116 -9.10 13.45 17.80
N LEU A 117 -10.12 12.62 17.55
CA LEU A 117 -10.71 12.49 16.22
C LEU A 117 -11.32 13.80 15.74
N ASN A 118 -12.04 14.52 16.60
CA ASN A 118 -12.61 15.82 16.28
C ASN A 118 -11.50 16.84 15.97
N TRP A 119 -10.48 16.91 16.81
CA TRP A 119 -9.34 17.80 16.59
C TRP A 119 -8.64 17.50 15.25
N MET A 120 -8.36 16.24 14.95
CA MET A 120 -7.79 15.83 13.65
C MET A 120 -8.70 16.24 12.48
N THR A 121 -10.00 16.10 12.66
CA THR A 121 -11.00 16.48 11.66
C THR A 121 -11.03 17.99 11.41
N GLU A 122 -10.88 18.81 12.46
CA GLU A 122 -10.75 20.27 12.37
C GLU A 122 -9.46 20.69 11.66
N GLN A 123 -8.38 19.93 11.81
CA GLN A 123 -7.12 20.11 11.05
C GLN A 123 -7.24 19.67 9.58
N GLY A 124 -8.40 19.20 9.14
CA GLY A 124 -8.66 18.78 7.75
C GLY A 124 -8.38 17.31 7.46
N HIS A 125 -7.91 16.54 8.43
CA HIS A 125 -7.75 15.09 8.25
C HIS A 125 -9.10 14.39 8.13
N ARG A 126 -9.16 13.28 7.39
CA ARG A 126 -10.34 12.42 7.30
C ARG A 126 -9.93 10.97 7.41
N PHE A 127 -10.79 10.20 8.05
CA PHE A 127 -10.59 8.76 8.27
C PHE A 127 -11.84 8.02 7.84
N VAL A 128 -11.67 6.88 7.16
CA VAL A 128 -12.78 6.03 6.74
C VAL A 128 -12.35 4.57 6.72
N ARG A 129 -13.28 3.69 7.07
CA ARG A 129 -13.15 2.21 6.94
C ARG A 129 -14.18 1.71 5.95
N GLN A 130 -13.84 0.66 5.19
CA GLN A 130 -14.80 0.02 4.29
C GLN A 130 -15.86 -0.79 5.04
N ARG A 131 -15.46 -1.48 6.13
CA ARG A 131 -16.35 -2.37 6.89
C ARG A 131 -15.97 -2.42 8.36
N SER A 132 -16.92 -2.85 9.18
CA SER A 132 -16.69 -3.10 10.60
C SER A 132 -15.61 -4.17 10.81
N GLY A 133 -14.77 -4.00 11.82
CA GLY A 133 -13.68 -4.91 12.15
C GLY A 133 -12.49 -4.88 11.17
N SER A 134 -12.54 -4.08 10.11
CA SER A 134 -11.39 -3.91 9.22
C SER A 134 -10.25 -3.22 9.95
N LYS A 135 -9.03 -3.77 9.79
CA LYS A 135 -7.80 -3.10 10.22
C LYS A 135 -7.36 -2.02 9.25
N GLU A 136 -7.87 -2.07 8.04
CA GLU A 136 -7.58 -1.13 6.95
C GLU A 136 -8.34 0.17 7.19
N ILE A 137 -7.59 1.25 7.41
CA ILE A 137 -8.10 2.59 7.61
C ILE A 137 -7.50 3.47 6.53
N TRP A 138 -8.37 4.11 5.77
CA TRP A 138 -7.99 5.12 4.81
C TRP A 138 -7.93 6.48 5.51
N TRP A 139 -6.75 7.07 5.51
CA TRP A 139 -6.47 8.34 6.15
C TRP A 139 -6.07 9.38 5.11
N TYR A 140 -6.89 10.42 4.98
CA TYR A 140 -6.58 11.61 4.20
C TYR A 140 -5.74 12.58 5.05
N ASN A 141 -4.55 12.90 4.54
CA ASN A 141 -3.71 13.95 5.09
C ASN A 141 -3.83 15.21 4.20
N PRO A 142 -4.31 16.35 4.74
CA PRO A 142 -4.48 17.58 3.95
C PRO A 142 -3.16 18.14 3.40
N GLU A 143 -2.02 17.90 4.08
CA GLU A 143 -0.71 18.31 3.58
C GLU A 143 -0.29 17.52 2.35
N ASP A 144 -0.63 16.24 2.30
CA ASP A 144 -0.34 15.37 1.16
C ASP A 144 -1.41 15.44 0.07
N GLY A 145 -2.64 15.76 0.45
CA GLY A 145 -3.78 15.83 -0.45
C GLY A 145 -4.28 14.48 -0.98
N VAL A 146 -3.86 13.36 -0.37
CA VAL A 146 -4.24 12.01 -0.76
C VAL A 146 -4.57 11.13 0.44
N TYR A 147 -5.31 10.05 0.19
CA TYR A 147 -5.55 9.01 1.16
C TYR A 147 -4.42 7.99 1.17
N THR A 148 -4.00 7.59 2.36
CA THR A 148 -3.06 6.49 2.58
C THR A 148 -3.73 5.38 3.38
N LEU A 149 -3.41 4.14 3.02
CA LEU A 149 -3.88 2.98 3.77
C LEU A 149 -3.01 2.79 5.02
N ASN A 150 -3.64 2.79 6.18
CA ASN A 150 -3.00 2.62 7.48
C ASN A 150 -3.65 1.48 8.26
N GLU A 151 -2.84 0.47 8.62
CA GLU A 151 -3.30 -0.65 9.45
C GLU A 151 -2.99 -0.42 10.94
N THR A 152 -1.87 0.23 11.23
CA THR A 152 -1.35 0.37 12.59
C THR A 152 -1.64 1.72 13.24
N LEU A 153 -2.00 2.74 12.46
CA LEU A 153 -2.17 4.12 12.91
C LEU A 153 -0.93 4.70 13.64
N SER A 154 0.25 4.16 13.33
CA SER A 154 1.50 4.58 14.01
C SER A 154 1.81 6.06 13.79
N GLY A 155 1.45 6.62 12.62
CA GLY A 155 1.64 8.03 12.31
C GLY A 155 0.85 8.99 13.23
N LEU A 156 -0.23 8.53 13.87
CA LEU A 156 -1.02 9.35 14.80
C LEU A 156 -0.24 9.79 16.04
N ARG A 157 0.83 9.08 16.43
CA ARG A 157 1.63 9.45 17.61
C ARG A 157 2.18 10.86 17.52
N ILE A 158 2.57 11.30 16.34
CA ILE A 158 3.08 12.67 16.12
C ILE A 158 1.98 13.69 16.42
N PHE A 159 0.77 13.42 15.94
CA PHE A 159 -0.39 14.30 16.15
C PHE A 159 -0.91 14.25 17.58
N MET A 160 -0.82 13.10 18.27
CA MET A 160 -1.13 13.02 19.70
C MET A 160 -0.24 13.95 20.52
N GLY A 161 1.06 14.01 20.23
CA GLY A 161 1.97 14.94 20.90
C GLY A 161 1.71 16.42 20.60
N ALA A 162 1.06 16.73 19.48
CA ALA A 162 0.70 18.09 19.10
C ALA A 162 -0.70 18.51 19.58
N CYS A 163 -1.54 17.56 19.96
CA CYS A 163 -2.92 17.80 20.36
C CYS A 163 -2.99 18.34 21.81
N THR A 164 -3.29 19.62 21.95
CA THR A 164 -3.39 20.28 23.27
C THR A 164 -4.64 19.92 24.05
N LEU A 165 -5.56 19.17 23.45
CA LEU A 165 -6.81 18.73 24.10
C LEU A 165 -6.63 17.39 24.84
N LEU A 166 -5.53 16.69 24.60
CA LEU A 166 -5.22 15.43 25.28
C LEU A 166 -4.42 15.68 26.55
N ASP A 167 -4.71 14.90 27.58
CA ASP A 167 -3.89 14.88 28.80
C ASP A 167 -2.47 14.44 28.51
N GLU A 168 -1.50 14.93 29.32
CA GLU A 168 -0.08 14.62 29.17
C GLU A 168 0.20 13.11 29.16
N ALA A 169 -0.59 12.32 29.90
CA ALA A 169 -0.49 10.87 29.94
C ALA A 169 -0.67 10.22 28.55
N TYR A 170 -1.52 10.79 27.67
CA TYR A 170 -1.72 10.28 26.30
C TYR A 170 -0.67 10.76 25.31
N THR A 171 0.07 11.82 25.63
CA THR A 171 1.14 12.33 24.77
C THR A 171 2.46 11.63 25.03
N CYS A 172 2.72 11.15 26.26
CA CYS A 172 4.01 10.63 26.71
C CYS A 172 4.03 9.10 26.89
N MET A 173 2.91 8.46 27.29
CA MET A 173 2.89 7.03 27.64
C MET A 173 2.44 6.16 26.46
N THR A 174 3.28 5.24 26.03
CA THR A 174 3.00 4.34 24.90
C THR A 174 1.72 3.52 25.12
N ARG A 175 1.49 3.01 26.34
CA ARG A 175 0.27 2.21 26.66
C ARG A 175 -1.00 3.03 26.42
N ASN A 176 -1.05 4.24 26.92
CA ASN A 176 -2.20 5.13 26.76
C ASN A 176 -2.42 5.52 25.31
N GLN A 177 -1.33 5.75 24.56
CA GLN A 177 -1.40 5.99 23.10
C GLN A 177 -1.95 4.80 22.33
N ASP A 178 -1.61 3.57 22.73
CA ASP A 178 -2.11 2.36 22.08
C ASP A 178 -3.58 2.11 22.42
N ASN A 179 -4.00 2.35 23.67
CA ASN A 179 -5.41 2.32 24.07
C ASN A 179 -6.22 3.36 23.29
N LEU A 180 -5.74 4.58 23.22
CA LEU A 180 -6.39 5.66 22.46
C LEU A 180 -6.53 5.30 21.00
N LYS A 181 -5.50 4.73 20.35
CA LYS A 181 -5.57 4.26 18.95
C LYS A 181 -6.61 3.14 18.76
N ALA A 182 -6.74 2.24 19.73
CA ALA A 182 -7.75 1.20 19.68
C ALA A 182 -9.18 1.81 19.70
N GLN A 183 -9.44 2.72 20.64
CA GLN A 183 -10.72 3.43 20.72
C GLN A 183 -10.95 4.34 19.51
N PHE A 184 -9.93 5.05 19.06
CA PHE A 184 -9.98 5.88 17.86
C PHE A 184 -10.41 5.08 16.62
N ARG A 185 -9.86 3.86 16.45
CA ARG A 185 -10.24 2.98 15.35
C ARG A 185 -11.73 2.67 15.35
N GLU A 186 -12.32 2.40 16.51
CA GLU A 186 -13.75 2.09 16.63
C GLU A 186 -14.66 3.28 16.33
N LEU A 187 -14.17 4.49 16.49
CA LEU A 187 -14.90 5.72 16.20
C LEU A 187 -14.85 6.12 14.71
N ILE A 188 -13.93 5.54 13.91
CA ILE A 188 -13.82 5.88 12.49
C ILE A 188 -15.08 5.47 11.74
N PRO A 189 -15.66 6.36 10.92
CA PRO A 189 -16.83 6.04 10.12
C PRO A 189 -16.62 4.85 9.19
N ILE A 190 -17.67 4.06 9.00
CA ILE A 190 -17.72 2.96 8.04
C ILE A 190 -18.45 3.45 6.80
N ASP A 191 -17.88 3.18 5.65
CA ASP A 191 -18.47 3.46 4.34
C ASP A 191 -18.36 2.20 3.47
N GLU A 192 -19.44 1.44 3.38
CA GLU A 192 -19.47 0.18 2.62
C GLU A 192 -19.30 0.41 1.12
N ASP A 193 -19.69 1.58 0.63
CA ASP A 193 -19.58 1.99 -0.78
C ASP A 193 -18.26 2.71 -1.09
N LEU A 194 -17.29 2.67 -0.16
CA LEU A 194 -16.05 3.44 -0.26
C LEU A 194 -15.36 3.31 -1.61
N PHE A 195 -15.19 2.10 -2.13
CA PHE A 195 -14.48 1.89 -3.40
C PHE A 195 -15.25 2.43 -4.60
N GLU A 196 -16.57 2.36 -4.58
CA GLU A 196 -17.40 2.98 -5.62
C GLU A 196 -17.27 4.50 -5.59
N LYS A 197 -17.33 5.10 -4.40
CA LYS A 197 -17.12 6.55 -4.20
C LYS A 197 -15.72 6.98 -4.62
N MET A 198 -14.69 6.20 -4.29
CA MET A 198 -13.32 6.42 -4.74
C MET A 198 -13.26 6.52 -6.27
N PHE A 199 -13.83 5.56 -6.96
CA PHE A 199 -13.87 5.54 -8.42
C PHE A 199 -14.65 6.73 -9.00
N GLN A 200 -15.84 7.00 -8.49
CA GLN A 200 -16.68 8.09 -8.99
C GLN A 200 -16.05 9.47 -8.73
N SER A 201 -15.46 9.68 -7.56
CA SER A 201 -14.89 10.98 -7.17
C SER A 201 -13.61 11.33 -7.94
N THR A 202 -12.85 10.32 -8.38
CA THR A 202 -11.61 10.48 -9.15
C THR A 202 -11.84 10.43 -10.67
N TYR A 203 -13.03 10.03 -11.12
CA TYR A 203 -13.36 9.97 -12.53
C TYR A 203 -13.14 11.32 -13.22
N ARG A 204 -12.45 11.32 -14.36
CA ARG A 204 -12.05 12.52 -15.12
C ARG A 204 -11.26 13.55 -14.31
N LYS A 205 -10.50 13.09 -13.34
CA LYS A 205 -9.60 13.92 -12.54
C LYS A 205 -8.22 13.26 -12.42
N LEU A 206 -7.19 14.07 -12.26
CA LEU A 206 -5.83 13.59 -12.05
C LEU A 206 -5.12 14.45 -11.00
N ALA A 207 -4.59 13.78 -9.96
CA ALA A 207 -3.86 14.48 -8.90
C ALA A 207 -2.39 14.70 -9.30
N PHE A 208 -1.91 15.95 -9.12
CA PHE A 208 -0.54 16.39 -9.30
C PHE A 208 0.05 16.89 -7.98
N GLN A 209 1.32 17.25 -7.94
CA GLN A 209 1.94 17.79 -6.72
C GLN A 209 1.29 19.08 -6.22
N ASN A 210 0.69 19.87 -7.11
CA ASN A 210 0.15 21.18 -6.82
C ASN A 210 -1.38 21.27 -6.93
N GLY A 211 -2.09 20.15 -6.91
CA GLY A 211 -3.54 20.11 -6.94
C GLY A 211 -4.12 19.02 -7.85
N VAL A 212 -5.41 19.06 -8.06
CA VAL A 212 -6.15 18.09 -8.88
C VAL A 212 -6.59 18.77 -10.18
N TYR A 213 -6.21 18.22 -11.32
CA TYR A 213 -6.73 18.69 -12.61
C TYR A 213 -8.07 18.02 -12.89
N ASP A 214 -9.10 18.84 -13.04
CA ASP A 214 -10.46 18.43 -13.40
C ASP A 214 -10.64 18.61 -14.91
N PHE A 215 -10.75 17.49 -15.64
CA PHE A 215 -10.88 17.50 -17.11
C PHE A 215 -12.22 18.06 -17.58
N GLU A 216 -13.27 18.01 -16.77
CA GLU A 216 -14.57 18.57 -17.11
C GLU A 216 -14.55 20.10 -16.98
N LYS A 217 -14.00 20.58 -15.86
CA LYS A 217 -13.88 22.02 -15.59
C LYS A 217 -12.67 22.64 -16.31
N LYS A 218 -11.78 21.83 -16.86
CA LYS A 218 -10.53 22.22 -17.53
C LYS A 218 -9.66 23.17 -16.70
N LYS A 219 -9.57 22.89 -15.40
CA LYS A 219 -8.79 23.70 -14.46
C LYS A 219 -8.13 22.86 -13.38
N LEU A 220 -7.07 23.40 -12.82
CA LEU A 220 -6.47 22.90 -11.59
C LEU A 220 -7.30 23.41 -10.42
N VAL A 221 -7.69 22.50 -9.52
CA VAL A 221 -8.40 22.76 -8.28
C VAL A 221 -7.56 22.30 -7.10
N ASP A 222 -7.86 22.83 -5.92
CA ASP A 222 -7.17 22.42 -4.69
C ASP A 222 -7.49 20.98 -4.34
N PHE A 223 -6.64 20.37 -3.52
CA PHE A 223 -6.90 19.05 -2.93
C PHE A 223 -8.14 19.11 -2.03
N SER A 224 -8.90 18.04 -2.03
CA SER A 224 -10.06 17.85 -1.17
C SER A 224 -10.16 16.40 -0.73
N SER A 225 -10.56 16.19 0.51
CA SER A 225 -10.87 14.85 1.02
C SER A 225 -12.06 14.17 0.32
N GLU A 226 -12.84 14.93 -0.46
CA GLU A 226 -13.91 14.38 -1.30
C GLU A 226 -13.38 13.68 -2.55
N TYR A 227 -12.13 13.97 -2.94
CA TYR A 227 -11.44 13.28 -4.00
C TYR A 227 -10.60 12.16 -3.39
N PHE A 228 -11.06 10.94 -3.49
CA PHE A 228 -10.38 9.77 -2.90
C PHE A 228 -9.12 9.34 -3.68
N PHE A 229 -8.21 10.26 -3.96
CA PHE A 229 -6.92 9.91 -4.52
C PHE A 229 -6.05 9.20 -3.49
N THR A 230 -5.42 8.10 -3.89
CA THR A 230 -4.46 7.34 -3.08
C THR A 230 -3.01 7.60 -3.47
N PHE A 231 -2.80 8.31 -4.56
CA PHE A 231 -1.49 8.76 -5.04
C PHE A 231 -1.66 9.97 -5.96
N LYS A 232 -0.56 10.66 -6.21
CA LYS A 232 -0.47 11.81 -7.12
C LYS A 232 0.70 11.65 -8.08
N ALA A 233 0.61 12.27 -9.26
CA ALA A 233 1.72 12.34 -10.19
C ALA A 233 2.92 13.03 -9.54
N PRO A 234 4.16 12.58 -9.82
CA PRO A 234 5.36 13.10 -9.16
C PRO A 234 5.77 14.51 -9.63
N VAL A 235 4.95 15.15 -10.45
CA VAL A 235 5.22 16.46 -11.05
C VAL A 235 4.14 17.46 -10.69
N ALA A 236 4.48 18.76 -10.71
CA ALA A 236 3.51 19.85 -10.65
C ALA A 236 2.96 20.17 -12.03
N LEU A 237 1.64 20.27 -12.17
CA LEU A 237 1.01 20.64 -13.43
C LEU A 237 1.21 22.15 -13.69
N ARG A 238 1.70 22.48 -14.88
CA ARG A 238 1.78 23.85 -15.38
C ARG A 238 0.78 24.04 -16.51
N LEU A 239 -0.24 24.84 -16.29
CA LEU A 239 -1.29 25.13 -17.30
C LEU A 239 -0.78 26.06 -18.42
N LYS A 240 0.25 26.87 -18.12
CA LYS A 240 0.95 27.66 -19.13
C LYS A 240 2.32 27.04 -19.33
N GLY A 241 2.50 26.34 -20.45
CA GLY A 241 3.74 25.70 -20.81
C GLY A 241 4.77 26.65 -21.43
N ASN A 242 5.95 26.11 -21.67
CA ASN A 242 6.94 26.72 -22.53
C ASN A 242 6.73 26.15 -23.94
N GLU A 243 6.28 26.97 -24.86
CA GLU A 243 5.94 26.55 -26.23
C GLU A 243 7.11 25.84 -26.94
N ALA A 244 8.34 26.32 -26.75
CA ALA A 244 9.52 25.70 -27.33
C ALA A 244 9.76 24.28 -26.75
N LEU A 245 9.56 24.12 -25.43
CA LEU A 245 9.69 22.82 -24.76
C LEU A 245 8.56 21.87 -25.18
N GLU A 246 7.33 22.35 -25.29
CA GLU A 246 6.19 21.58 -25.76
C GLU A 246 6.39 21.05 -27.18
N LYS A 247 6.89 21.92 -28.08
CA LYS A 247 7.26 21.50 -29.43
C LYS A 247 8.36 20.45 -29.42
N LEU A 248 9.40 20.64 -28.61
CA LEU A 248 10.49 19.67 -28.48
C LEU A 248 10.00 18.31 -27.95
N VAL A 249 9.15 18.30 -26.90
CA VAL A 249 8.58 17.08 -26.33
C VAL A 249 7.69 16.38 -27.37
N TYR A 250 6.84 17.13 -28.06
CA TYR A 250 6.00 16.56 -29.12
C TYR A 250 6.85 15.98 -30.27
N GLN A 251 7.89 16.67 -30.68
CA GLN A 251 8.83 16.16 -31.67
C GLN A 251 9.47 14.84 -31.21
N LYS A 252 10.05 14.82 -30.00
CA LYS A 252 10.88 13.70 -29.53
C LYS A 252 10.08 12.48 -29.10
N LEU A 253 8.94 12.68 -28.44
CA LEU A 253 8.16 11.57 -27.87
C LEU A 253 7.02 11.11 -28.80
N PHE A 254 6.64 11.88 -29.80
CA PHE A 254 5.55 11.52 -30.71
C PHE A 254 6.00 11.44 -32.16
N LEU A 255 6.49 12.53 -32.74
CA LEU A 255 6.83 12.53 -34.17
C LEU A 255 8.02 11.60 -34.47
N ASP A 256 9.11 11.71 -33.74
CA ASP A 256 10.31 10.88 -33.96
C ASP A 256 10.04 9.38 -33.71
N VAL A 257 9.00 9.04 -32.90
CA VAL A 257 8.68 7.65 -32.53
C VAL A 257 7.56 7.06 -33.39
N PHE A 258 6.51 7.83 -33.67
CA PHE A 258 5.29 7.35 -34.31
C PHE A 258 4.96 8.00 -35.65
N GLY A 259 5.59 9.13 -35.99
CA GLY A 259 5.43 9.79 -37.27
C GLY A 259 6.23 9.12 -38.39
N ASP A 260 5.87 9.40 -39.63
CA ASP A 260 6.61 8.99 -40.83
C ASP A 260 7.26 10.24 -41.46
N PRO A 261 8.50 10.55 -41.11
CA PRO A 261 9.16 11.74 -41.66
C PRO A 261 9.55 11.58 -43.14
N GLU A 262 9.50 12.68 -43.89
CA GLU A 262 10.20 12.78 -45.15
C GLU A 262 11.64 13.25 -44.90
N VAL A 263 12.57 12.55 -45.52
CA VAL A 263 13.97 12.96 -45.47
C VAL A 263 14.20 14.01 -46.58
N ASN A 264 14.53 15.22 -46.20
CA ASN A 264 14.90 16.26 -47.15
C ASN A 264 16.24 15.96 -47.82
N GLY A 265 16.55 16.63 -48.92
CA GLY A 265 17.80 16.41 -49.61
C GLY A 265 19.07 16.79 -48.83
N ASP A 266 18.94 17.51 -47.73
CA ASP A 266 19.99 17.84 -46.76
C ASP A 266 20.07 16.88 -45.57
N GLY A 267 19.25 15.81 -45.55
CA GLY A 267 19.18 14.82 -44.45
C GLY A 267 18.31 15.26 -43.27
N THR A 268 17.70 16.43 -43.30
CA THR A 268 16.74 16.85 -42.24
C THR A 268 15.42 16.15 -42.40
N LEU A 269 14.74 15.92 -41.27
CA LEU A 269 13.44 15.27 -41.22
C LEU A 269 12.33 16.30 -41.31
N ASN A 270 11.38 16.10 -42.22
CA ASN A 270 10.20 16.92 -42.38
C ASN A 270 8.94 16.07 -42.08
N TYR A 271 8.13 16.53 -41.14
CA TYR A 271 6.85 15.90 -40.78
C TYR A 271 5.72 16.70 -41.38
N SER A 272 5.11 16.21 -42.46
CA SER A 272 3.91 16.83 -43.01
C SER A 272 2.70 16.54 -42.13
N GLU A 273 1.68 17.44 -42.15
CA GLU A 273 0.43 17.25 -41.38
C GLU A 273 -0.27 15.93 -41.67
N LYS A 274 -0.14 15.37 -42.87
CA LYS A 274 -0.69 14.07 -43.23
C LYS A 274 0.17 12.90 -42.76
N LYS A 275 1.44 13.10 -42.44
CA LYS A 275 2.38 12.05 -42.06
C LYS A 275 2.52 11.90 -40.57
N ASP A 276 2.01 12.84 -39.77
CA ASP A 276 1.99 12.74 -38.32
C ASP A 276 0.67 12.13 -37.75
N GLU A 277 -0.21 11.60 -38.63
CA GLU A 277 -1.49 11.00 -38.22
C GLU A 277 -1.31 9.91 -37.16
N LYS A 278 -0.29 9.06 -37.28
CA LYS A 278 0.02 8.03 -36.31
C LYS A 278 0.40 8.61 -34.94
N ALA A 279 1.25 9.64 -34.94
CA ALA A 279 1.66 10.35 -33.74
C ALA A 279 0.46 11.04 -33.07
N LEU A 280 -0.39 11.68 -33.86
CA LEU A 280 -1.61 12.31 -33.40
C LEU A 280 -2.61 11.26 -32.83
N TYR A 281 -2.76 10.12 -33.49
CA TYR A 281 -3.61 9.03 -33.03
C TYR A 281 -3.14 8.50 -31.68
N TYR A 282 -1.84 8.23 -31.53
CA TYR A 282 -1.25 7.80 -30.26
C TYR A 282 -1.44 8.86 -29.15
N LYS A 283 -1.23 10.14 -29.45
CA LYS A 283 -1.51 11.23 -28.51
C LYS A 283 -2.97 11.24 -28.04
N LYS A 284 -3.93 10.98 -28.93
CA LYS A 284 -5.35 10.90 -28.56
C LYS A 284 -5.64 9.69 -27.66
N ILE A 285 -5.00 8.54 -27.91
CA ILE A 285 -5.13 7.35 -27.05
C ILE A 285 -4.64 7.68 -25.65
N LEU A 286 -3.44 8.26 -25.52
CA LEU A 286 -2.88 8.65 -24.23
C LEU A 286 -3.75 9.69 -23.52
N ALA A 287 -4.26 10.69 -24.23
CA ALA A 287 -5.14 11.69 -23.65
C ALA A 287 -6.42 11.07 -23.07
N ARG A 288 -7.01 10.10 -23.77
CA ARG A 288 -8.17 9.35 -23.28
C ARG A 288 -7.83 8.53 -22.02
N ALA A 289 -6.71 7.79 -22.04
CA ALA A 289 -6.25 7.02 -20.90
C ALA A 289 -6.01 7.90 -19.67
N ILE A 290 -5.32 9.04 -19.84
CA ILE A 290 -5.06 10.01 -18.78
C ILE A 290 -6.35 10.63 -18.23
N ALA A 291 -7.34 10.90 -19.10
CA ALA A 291 -8.65 11.42 -18.68
C ALA A 291 -9.55 10.37 -18.00
N GLY A 292 -9.14 9.10 -17.96
CA GLY A 292 -9.93 8.01 -17.39
C GLY A 292 -11.12 7.61 -18.25
N GLU A 293 -11.11 7.89 -19.57
CA GLU A 293 -12.20 7.56 -20.48
C GLU A 293 -12.10 6.11 -20.95
N ILE A 294 -12.95 5.24 -20.40
CA ILE A 294 -12.97 3.78 -20.68
C ILE A 294 -14.29 3.42 -21.36
N TYR A 295 -14.57 4.00 -22.53
CA TYR A 295 -15.82 3.69 -23.26
C TYR A 295 -15.75 2.40 -24.08
N ASP A 296 -14.57 2.04 -24.53
CA ASP A 296 -14.30 0.88 -25.36
C ASP A 296 -13.31 -0.04 -24.66
N LYS A 297 -13.57 -1.33 -24.67
CA LYS A 297 -12.71 -2.38 -24.10
C LYS A 297 -11.56 -2.71 -25.05
N ASN A 298 -10.89 -1.68 -25.59
CA ASN A 298 -9.80 -1.83 -26.52
C ASN A 298 -8.45 -1.75 -25.76
N PHE A 299 -7.50 -2.58 -26.17
CA PHE A 299 -6.11 -2.42 -25.82
C PHE A 299 -5.29 -2.10 -27.08
N PHE A 300 -4.18 -1.41 -26.90
CA PHE A 300 -3.35 -0.95 -28.00
C PHE A 300 -2.01 -1.68 -27.98
N ILE A 301 -1.60 -2.21 -29.14
CA ILE A 301 -0.29 -2.84 -29.30
C ILE A 301 0.58 -1.90 -30.12
N VAL A 302 1.70 -1.46 -29.53
CA VAL A 302 2.71 -0.65 -30.21
C VAL A 302 3.79 -1.56 -30.77
N ILE A 303 3.83 -1.70 -32.09
CA ILE A 303 4.78 -2.55 -32.81
C ILE A 303 5.79 -1.64 -33.53
N GLY A 304 7.06 -2.03 -33.55
CA GLY A 304 8.12 -1.34 -34.27
C GLY A 304 9.47 -1.98 -33.98
N ASP A 305 10.46 -1.64 -34.79
CA ASP A 305 11.81 -2.18 -34.70
C ASP A 305 12.49 -1.88 -33.36
N GLY A 306 13.55 -2.61 -33.05
CA GLY A 306 14.41 -2.30 -31.90
C GLY A 306 14.94 -0.87 -32.01
N ASN A 307 15.12 -0.20 -30.86
CA ASN A 307 15.66 1.16 -30.78
C ASN A 307 14.82 2.28 -31.47
N SER A 308 13.53 2.01 -31.73
CA SER A 308 12.62 3.03 -32.31
C SER A 308 12.06 4.04 -31.28
N GLY A 309 12.60 4.10 -30.06
CA GLY A 309 12.19 5.09 -29.05
C GLY A 309 10.95 4.72 -28.23
N LYS A 310 10.33 3.53 -28.46
CA LYS A 310 9.14 3.09 -27.69
C LYS A 310 9.40 3.05 -26.18
N GLY A 311 10.54 2.50 -25.76
CA GLY A 311 10.94 2.46 -24.36
C GLY A 311 11.09 3.85 -23.76
N THR A 312 11.78 4.74 -24.46
CA THR A 312 11.95 6.15 -24.02
C THR A 312 10.61 6.87 -23.86
N ASN A 313 9.64 6.60 -24.75
CA ASN A 313 8.30 7.15 -24.64
C ASN A 313 7.60 6.64 -23.37
N THR A 314 7.64 5.32 -23.12
CA THR A 314 7.06 4.69 -21.90
C THR A 314 7.72 5.23 -20.63
N ASP A 315 9.04 5.33 -20.59
CA ASP A 315 9.80 5.87 -19.46
C ASP A 315 9.43 7.34 -19.19
N GLY A 316 9.20 8.12 -20.24
CA GLY A 316 8.71 9.49 -20.13
C GLY A 316 7.30 9.58 -19.50
N LEU A 317 6.41 8.67 -19.87
CA LEU A 317 5.07 8.57 -19.27
C LEU A 317 5.14 8.16 -17.79
N VAL A 318 5.93 7.13 -17.47
CA VAL A 318 6.14 6.70 -16.07
C VAL A 318 6.74 7.85 -15.24
N GLY A 319 7.72 8.56 -15.77
CA GLY A 319 8.31 9.72 -15.10
C GLY A 319 7.33 10.87 -14.86
N ALA A 320 6.39 11.10 -15.80
CA ALA A 320 5.40 12.17 -15.68
C ALA A 320 4.22 11.82 -14.76
N PHE A 321 3.76 10.57 -14.81
CA PHE A 321 2.50 10.17 -14.16
C PHE A 321 2.70 9.23 -12.96
N GLY A 322 3.90 8.68 -12.77
CA GLY A 322 4.22 7.83 -11.61
C GLY A 322 3.26 6.64 -11.47
N ASN A 323 2.64 6.52 -10.30
CA ASN A 323 1.73 5.40 -9.98
C ASN A 323 0.41 5.39 -10.80
N PHE A 324 0.13 6.42 -11.60
CA PHE A 324 -0.95 6.36 -12.60
C PHE A 324 -0.58 5.51 -13.82
N THR A 325 0.67 5.10 -13.94
CA THR A 325 1.15 4.18 -14.95
C THR A 325 1.78 2.96 -14.30
N ASP A 326 1.50 1.78 -14.84
CA ASP A 326 2.09 0.53 -14.35
C ASP A 326 2.50 -0.35 -15.52
N ASN A 327 3.52 -1.18 -15.31
CA ASN A 327 3.98 -2.16 -16.26
C ASN A 327 3.43 -3.54 -15.88
N VAL A 328 2.56 -4.09 -16.73
CA VAL A 328 2.05 -5.44 -16.55
C VAL A 328 3.03 -6.43 -17.16
N ASN A 329 3.48 -7.40 -16.37
CA ASN A 329 4.36 -8.46 -16.87
C ASN A 329 3.59 -9.36 -17.86
N ALA A 330 4.19 -9.69 -18.99
CA ALA A 330 3.59 -10.56 -20.01
C ALA A 330 3.12 -11.92 -19.44
N GLY A 331 3.79 -12.45 -18.41
CA GLY A 331 3.37 -13.66 -17.68
C GLY A 331 2.04 -13.53 -16.93
N SER A 332 1.53 -12.32 -16.72
CA SER A 332 0.22 -12.10 -16.10
C SER A 332 -0.96 -12.32 -17.05
N PHE A 333 -0.70 -12.54 -18.34
CA PHE A 333 -1.70 -12.84 -19.37
C PHE A 333 -1.77 -14.33 -19.75
N SER A 334 -0.99 -15.18 -19.08
CA SER A 334 -0.92 -16.63 -19.33
C SER A 334 -1.82 -17.42 -18.39
#